data_f0198b84141ebdc8d97e99a03429154d
#
_entry.id   f0198b84141ebdc8d97e99a03429154d
#
_cell.length_a   1.000
_cell.length_b   1.000
_cell.length_c   1.000
_cell.angle_alpha   90.00
_cell.angle_beta   90.00
_cell.angle_gamma   90.00
#
_symmetry.space_group_name_H-M   'P 1'
#
loop_
_entity.id
_entity.type
_entity.pdbx_description
1 polymer ?
#
loop_
_entity_poly.entity_id
_entity_poly.type
_entity_poly.pdbx_seq_one_letter_code
_entity_poly.pdbx_strand_id
1 'polypeptide(L)'
;MVDHTVTTRVADGLEPVSPERAAAEIPDDATLVLSGFGRAGYPKAVPLALAESGRDLSLTVISGGSVGDEVDTALVEADAVARRFPFQATAAARSAINEGRVAFHDRHISRLGDEVAFGHYGTPDVALVEAVAVGDDWLVPTTSIGHTPTYVASAERLVVEVNHAQPLSLQHLHDVYDRGMPPTRPPIPLSNPGERIGSPHIAFDPDKLLAVVETDRPDAPYSFREPTAVDRRIADNLVSFLARELEESPTFEEALNLQFGVGSLGNALMGAFADADFGDRVVSYYGEVIQDGLLDMLDAGRLENASAASLALSAEGQRRLFADLEGYAERVVVRNADVSNNPTLIDRFGVVGVNSALEVDLYGHVNSTHLGGTHVVNGIGGSGDFTRTSTLSVIALGSTAKNGTIPRIVPMVPHVDHTEHDVNVVVTEQGVADLRGCSPRERAARLVDHCAHPDYRADLNAYLDRAAEGSGNVPHDLDTAFDWQRG
;
A
#
# COMPACT_ATOMS: atom_id res chain seq x y z
N MET A 1 -20.93 -15.67 -17.66
CA MET A 1 -20.06 -14.92 -18.59
C MET A 1 -19.08 -15.93 -19.18
N VAL A 2 -18.89 -15.91 -20.50
CA VAL A 2 -17.97 -16.86 -21.16
C VAL A 2 -16.55 -16.36 -20.84
N ASP A 3 -15.80 -17.21 -20.17
CA ASP A 3 -14.41 -16.94 -19.81
C ASP A 3 -13.57 -17.07 -21.11
N HIS A 4 -13.37 -15.97 -21.80
CA HIS A 4 -12.50 -15.90 -22.97
C HIS A 4 -11.09 -15.54 -22.53
N THR A 5 -10.24 -16.54 -22.37
CA THR A 5 -8.81 -16.32 -22.23
C THR A 5 -8.29 -15.55 -23.45
N VAL A 6 -7.70 -14.40 -23.20
CA VAL A 6 -7.13 -13.53 -24.23
C VAL A 6 -5.85 -14.16 -24.75
N THR A 7 -5.73 -14.27 -26.08
CA THR A 7 -4.59 -14.90 -26.76
C THR A 7 -3.77 -13.92 -27.60
N THR A 8 -4.28 -12.72 -27.86
CA THR A 8 -3.61 -11.65 -28.62
C THR A 8 -3.44 -10.42 -27.72
N ARG A 9 -2.35 -9.68 -27.90
CA ARG A 9 -2.06 -8.50 -27.07
C ARG A 9 -2.78 -7.25 -27.54
N VAL A 10 -2.86 -7.04 -28.83
CA VAL A 10 -3.59 -5.94 -29.46
C VAL A 10 -4.62 -6.54 -30.42
N ALA A 11 -5.88 -6.15 -30.31
CA ALA A 11 -6.91 -6.63 -31.20
C ALA A 11 -6.72 -6.14 -32.63
N ASP A 12 -7.20 -6.93 -33.60
CA ASP A 12 -7.18 -6.57 -35.02
C ASP A 12 -7.94 -5.24 -35.23
N GLY A 13 -7.30 -4.31 -35.94
CA GLY A 13 -7.88 -2.99 -36.24
C GLY A 13 -7.41 -1.86 -35.33
N LEU A 14 -6.80 -2.16 -34.19
CA LEU A 14 -6.11 -1.17 -33.37
C LEU A 14 -4.67 -1.00 -33.88
N GLU A 15 -4.30 0.23 -34.27
CA GLU A 15 -2.95 0.55 -34.76
C GLU A 15 -2.13 1.22 -33.63
N PRO A 16 -1.10 0.56 -33.08
CA PRO A 16 -0.23 1.19 -32.09
C PRO A 16 0.50 2.42 -32.66
N VAL A 17 0.68 3.43 -31.82
CA VAL A 17 1.44 4.65 -32.15
C VAL A 17 2.70 4.74 -31.29
N SER A 18 3.63 5.65 -31.64
CA SER A 18 4.80 5.88 -30.81
C SER A 18 4.44 6.57 -29.49
N PRO A 19 5.22 6.39 -28.41
CA PRO A 19 5.01 7.08 -27.14
C PRO A 19 4.94 8.60 -27.28
N GLU A 20 5.77 9.19 -28.16
CA GLU A 20 5.82 10.63 -28.40
C GLU A 20 4.53 11.12 -29.07
N ARG A 21 3.95 10.33 -29.98
CA ARG A 21 2.68 10.66 -30.59
C ARG A 21 1.53 10.60 -29.57
N ALA A 22 1.48 9.57 -28.74
CA ALA A 22 0.51 9.48 -27.67
C ALA A 22 0.66 10.63 -26.66
N ALA A 23 1.90 10.97 -26.27
CA ALA A 23 2.19 12.08 -25.38
C ALA A 23 1.77 13.43 -25.96
N ALA A 24 1.86 13.62 -27.29
CA ALA A 24 1.46 14.87 -27.96
C ALA A 24 -0.07 15.14 -27.89
N GLU A 25 -0.89 14.09 -27.71
CA GLU A 25 -2.35 14.21 -27.57
C GLU A 25 -2.79 14.56 -26.14
N ILE A 26 -1.88 14.52 -25.15
CA ILE A 26 -2.17 14.84 -23.75
C ILE A 26 -2.03 16.36 -23.56
N PRO A 27 -3.05 17.07 -22.98
CA PRO A 27 -2.97 18.51 -22.71
C PRO A 27 -1.83 18.88 -21.73
N ASP A 28 -1.32 20.11 -21.84
CA ASP A 28 -0.20 20.61 -21.02
C ASP A 28 -0.56 20.71 -19.52
N ASP A 29 -1.82 20.93 -19.19
CA ASP A 29 -2.37 21.08 -17.85
C ASP A 29 -3.27 19.92 -17.41
N ALA A 30 -3.11 18.76 -18.06
CA ALA A 30 -3.97 17.60 -17.86
C ALA A 30 -3.96 17.05 -16.43
N THR A 31 -5.12 16.59 -15.99
CA THR A 31 -5.26 15.67 -14.85
C THR A 31 -5.12 14.23 -15.38
N LEU A 32 -4.00 13.62 -15.06
CA LEU A 32 -3.68 12.24 -15.41
C LEU A 32 -4.01 11.30 -14.25
N VAL A 33 -4.79 10.26 -14.53
CA VAL A 33 -4.93 9.11 -13.63
C VAL A 33 -4.13 7.94 -14.20
N LEU A 34 -3.25 7.36 -13.39
CA LEU A 34 -2.30 6.34 -13.84
C LEU A 34 -2.60 4.99 -13.19
N SER A 35 -2.54 3.91 -13.96
CA SER A 35 -2.42 2.57 -13.38
C SER A 35 -1.14 2.48 -12.55
N GLY A 36 -1.05 1.44 -11.73
CA GLY A 36 0.11 1.13 -10.93
C GLY A 36 -0.14 1.26 -9.43
N PHE A 37 0.37 0.26 -8.72
CA PHE A 37 0.30 0.16 -7.27
C PHE A 37 1.53 -0.61 -6.77
N GLY A 38 2.16 -0.14 -5.69
CA GLY A 38 3.34 -0.81 -5.16
C GLY A 38 4.51 -0.87 -6.16
N ARG A 39 4.73 0.18 -6.97
CA ARG A 39 5.77 0.28 -8.01
C ARG A 39 5.66 -0.78 -9.12
N ALA A 40 4.48 -1.37 -9.32
CA ALA A 40 4.23 -2.39 -10.33
C ALA A 40 3.03 -1.99 -11.19
N GLY A 41 3.01 -2.39 -12.46
CA GLY A 41 1.89 -2.23 -13.38
C GLY A 41 1.55 -0.78 -13.72
N TYR A 42 2.53 0.12 -13.79
CA TYR A 42 2.37 1.53 -14.15
C TYR A 42 2.91 1.81 -15.54
N PRO A 43 2.36 2.80 -16.28
CA PRO A 43 2.85 3.19 -17.59
C PRO A 43 4.24 3.80 -17.52
N LYS A 44 5.09 3.53 -18.53
CA LYS A 44 6.51 3.91 -18.53
C LYS A 44 6.91 4.73 -19.76
N ALA A 45 6.47 4.29 -20.93
CA ALA A 45 6.92 4.87 -22.19
C ALA A 45 6.32 6.27 -22.44
N VAL A 46 5.03 6.46 -22.21
CA VAL A 46 4.37 7.77 -22.39
C VAL A 46 4.80 8.79 -21.32
N PRO A 47 4.95 8.46 -20.03
CA PRO A 47 5.53 9.38 -19.06
C PRO A 47 6.94 9.87 -19.44
N LEU A 48 7.82 8.97 -19.93
CA LEU A 48 9.13 9.38 -20.41
C LEU A 48 9.05 10.31 -21.62
N ALA A 49 8.17 10.01 -22.57
CA ALA A 49 7.96 10.88 -23.74
C ALA A 49 7.40 12.26 -23.35
N LEU A 50 6.53 12.33 -22.34
CA LEU A 50 6.09 13.61 -21.76
C LEU A 50 7.25 14.38 -21.13
N ALA A 51 8.08 13.74 -20.31
CA ALA A 51 9.25 14.34 -19.68
C ALA A 51 10.25 14.89 -20.70
N GLU A 52 10.44 14.19 -21.81
CA GLU A 52 11.39 14.53 -22.89
C GLU A 52 10.81 15.48 -23.95
N SER A 53 9.52 15.80 -23.87
CA SER A 53 8.80 16.60 -24.90
C SER A 53 9.28 18.03 -25.04
N GLY A 54 9.92 18.59 -24.02
CA GLY A 54 10.32 20.01 -23.96
C GLY A 54 9.13 20.99 -23.86
N ARG A 55 7.91 20.48 -23.61
CA ARG A 55 6.68 21.28 -23.40
C ARG A 55 6.69 21.89 -21.99
N ASP A 56 6.01 23.00 -21.81
CA ASP A 56 5.77 23.63 -20.50
C ASP A 56 4.53 22.96 -19.87
N LEU A 57 4.78 21.85 -19.17
CA LEU A 57 3.71 21.00 -18.60
C LEU A 57 3.40 21.41 -17.15
N SER A 58 2.14 21.28 -16.78
CA SER A 58 1.64 21.57 -15.41
C SER A 58 0.66 20.49 -14.95
N LEU A 59 1.10 19.24 -14.95
CA LEU A 59 0.25 18.06 -14.78
C LEU A 59 -0.20 17.86 -13.32
N THR A 60 -1.44 17.46 -13.16
CA THR A 60 -1.93 16.78 -11.95
C THR A 60 -1.83 15.28 -12.16
N VAL A 61 -1.00 14.59 -11.37
CA VAL A 61 -0.74 13.15 -11.50
C VAL A 61 -1.32 12.40 -10.32
N ILE A 62 -2.27 11.50 -10.60
CA ILE A 62 -2.94 10.65 -9.61
C ILE A 62 -2.68 9.18 -9.99
N SER A 63 -1.97 8.43 -9.14
CA SER A 63 -1.75 7.00 -9.33
C SER A 63 -2.56 6.17 -8.34
N GLY A 64 -2.58 4.85 -8.49
CA GLY A 64 -3.22 3.96 -7.52
C GLY A 64 -2.51 3.90 -6.16
N GLY A 65 -1.19 4.09 -6.19
CA GLY A 65 -0.29 4.08 -5.03
C GLY A 65 1.09 4.55 -5.48
N SER A 66 2.17 3.95 -4.98
CA SER A 66 3.53 4.24 -5.44
C SER A 66 3.75 3.72 -6.86
N VAL A 67 4.46 4.50 -7.67
CA VAL A 67 4.92 4.18 -9.03
C VAL A 67 6.44 4.35 -9.14
N GLY A 68 7.03 4.11 -10.30
CA GLY A 68 8.48 4.12 -10.48
C GLY A 68 9.07 5.44 -10.97
N ASP A 69 10.34 5.36 -11.38
CA ASP A 69 11.17 6.52 -11.73
C ASP A 69 10.69 7.25 -12.98
N GLU A 70 10.04 6.58 -13.91
CA GLU A 70 9.52 7.18 -15.14
C GLU A 70 8.43 8.24 -14.87
N VAL A 71 7.72 8.09 -13.75
CA VAL A 71 6.71 9.05 -13.29
C VAL A 71 7.28 9.95 -12.20
N ASP A 72 7.71 9.37 -11.07
CA ASP A 72 8.05 10.11 -9.85
C ASP A 72 9.46 10.73 -9.90
N THR A 73 10.32 10.38 -10.88
CA THR A 73 11.61 11.02 -11.10
C THR A 73 11.60 11.82 -12.40
N ALA A 74 11.35 11.17 -13.55
CA ALA A 74 11.51 11.81 -14.85
C ALA A 74 10.56 13.00 -15.06
N LEU A 75 9.25 12.84 -14.77
CA LEU A 75 8.31 13.97 -14.89
C LEU A 75 8.60 15.09 -13.89
N VAL A 76 9.03 14.74 -12.67
CA VAL A 76 9.34 15.74 -11.64
C VAL A 76 10.62 16.52 -11.97
N GLU A 77 11.66 15.87 -12.46
CA GLU A 77 12.91 16.52 -12.88
C GLU A 77 12.74 17.38 -14.15
N ALA A 78 11.74 17.05 -14.99
CA ALA A 78 11.32 17.85 -16.13
C ALA A 78 10.42 19.05 -15.73
N ASP A 79 10.17 19.30 -14.43
CA ASP A 79 9.24 20.30 -13.89
C ASP A 79 7.80 20.15 -14.45
N ALA A 80 7.41 18.95 -14.90
CA ALA A 80 6.14 18.68 -15.55
C ALA A 80 4.97 18.46 -14.55
N VAL A 81 5.26 18.24 -13.25
CA VAL A 81 4.26 17.88 -12.24
C VAL A 81 3.96 19.05 -11.32
N ALA A 82 2.75 19.57 -11.38
CA ALA A 82 2.26 20.59 -10.43
C ALA A 82 1.66 19.97 -9.16
N ARG A 83 1.00 18.81 -9.30
CA ARG A 83 0.32 18.10 -8.18
C ARG A 83 0.53 16.60 -8.26
N ARG A 84 0.74 15.95 -7.11
CA ARG A 84 0.96 14.50 -6.99
C ARG A 84 0.10 13.89 -5.89
N PHE A 85 -0.63 12.80 -6.20
CA PHE A 85 -1.49 12.03 -5.29
C PHE A 85 -1.39 10.54 -5.60
N PRO A 86 -1.60 9.63 -4.64
CA PRO A 86 -1.66 9.81 -3.17
C PRO A 86 -0.31 9.57 -2.53
N PHE A 87 0.68 9.10 -3.28
CA PHE A 87 1.96 8.60 -2.78
C PHE A 87 3.13 9.12 -3.63
N GLN A 88 4.28 9.24 -3.05
CA GLN A 88 5.53 9.58 -3.71
C GLN A 88 6.59 8.51 -3.39
N ALA A 89 7.23 7.96 -4.41
CA ALA A 89 8.11 6.81 -4.22
C ALA A 89 9.60 7.15 -4.30
N THR A 90 9.98 8.26 -4.92
CA THR A 90 11.37 8.58 -5.23
C THR A 90 11.93 9.73 -4.43
N ALA A 91 13.27 9.85 -4.38
CA ALA A 91 13.93 10.97 -3.73
C ALA A 91 13.64 12.31 -4.43
N ALA A 92 13.53 12.29 -5.77
CA ALA A 92 13.21 13.47 -6.57
C ALA A 92 11.83 14.03 -6.22
N ALA A 93 10.80 13.18 -6.20
CA ALA A 93 9.44 13.58 -5.82
C ALA A 93 9.37 14.09 -4.38
N ARG A 94 10.01 13.41 -3.42
CA ARG A 94 10.05 13.86 -2.02
C ARG A 94 10.73 15.23 -1.87
N SER A 95 11.84 15.46 -2.56
CA SER A 95 12.53 16.77 -2.53
C SER A 95 11.62 17.86 -3.06
N ALA A 96 11.04 17.67 -4.25
CA ALA A 96 10.15 18.65 -4.88
C ALA A 96 8.93 18.99 -4.01
N ILE A 97 8.35 18.00 -3.35
CA ILE A 97 7.21 18.17 -2.44
C ILE A 97 7.63 18.95 -1.18
N ASN A 98 8.72 18.56 -0.53
CA ASN A 98 9.20 19.23 0.69
C ASN A 98 9.72 20.64 0.43
N GLU A 99 10.17 20.95 -0.80
CA GLU A 99 10.53 22.28 -1.27
C GLU A 99 9.32 23.14 -1.69
N GLY A 100 8.13 22.54 -1.75
CA GLY A 100 6.89 23.23 -2.15
C GLY A 100 6.74 23.46 -3.65
N ARG A 101 7.58 22.82 -4.50
CA ARG A 101 7.47 22.88 -5.96
C ARG A 101 6.31 22.03 -6.50
N VAL A 102 6.04 20.90 -5.84
CA VAL A 102 4.94 20.00 -6.16
C VAL A 102 3.94 19.99 -5.02
N ALA A 103 2.69 20.33 -5.29
CA ALA A 103 1.61 20.19 -4.31
C ALA A 103 1.30 18.71 -4.07
N PHE A 104 1.26 18.30 -2.82
CA PHE A 104 1.07 16.90 -2.44
C PHE A 104 0.07 16.75 -1.30
N HIS A 105 -0.72 15.71 -1.38
CA HIS A 105 -1.47 15.19 -0.25
C HIS A 105 -1.62 13.68 -0.41
N ASP A 106 -1.30 12.93 0.63
CA ASP A 106 -1.58 11.50 0.70
C ASP A 106 -3.06 11.24 1.01
N ARG A 107 -3.53 10.05 0.65
CA ARG A 107 -4.94 9.67 0.82
C ARG A 107 -5.02 8.22 1.27
N HIS A 108 -6.05 7.88 2.04
CA HIS A 108 -6.41 6.49 2.28
C HIS A 108 -6.71 5.79 0.95
N ILE A 109 -6.11 4.64 0.73
CA ILE A 109 -6.27 3.87 -0.50
C ILE A 109 -7.74 3.48 -0.72
N SER A 110 -8.45 3.08 0.34
CA SER A 110 -9.87 2.74 0.23
C SER A 110 -10.77 3.87 -0.27
N ARG A 111 -10.31 5.12 -0.18
CA ARG A 111 -11.11 6.31 -0.55
C ARG A 111 -10.73 6.91 -1.89
N LEU A 112 -9.50 6.72 -2.33
CA LEU A 112 -8.95 7.43 -3.49
C LEU A 112 -9.76 7.20 -4.78
N GLY A 113 -10.13 5.96 -5.08
CA GLY A 113 -10.94 5.66 -6.26
C GLY A 113 -12.29 6.37 -6.23
N ASP A 114 -12.99 6.34 -5.09
CA ASP A 114 -14.25 7.07 -4.90
C ASP A 114 -14.06 8.59 -5.04
N GLU A 115 -12.99 9.17 -4.50
CA GLU A 115 -12.70 10.60 -4.61
C GLU A 115 -12.47 11.04 -6.06
N VAL A 116 -11.79 10.21 -6.86
CA VAL A 116 -11.67 10.44 -8.31
C VAL A 116 -13.02 10.36 -8.99
N ALA A 117 -13.78 9.30 -8.73
CA ALA A 117 -15.11 9.10 -9.34
C ALA A 117 -16.13 10.18 -8.95
N PHE A 118 -15.99 10.77 -7.74
CA PHE A 118 -16.84 11.88 -7.27
C PHE A 118 -16.37 13.25 -7.78
N GLY A 119 -15.27 13.31 -8.53
CA GLY A 119 -14.77 14.56 -9.11
C GLY A 119 -14.06 15.48 -8.09
N HIS A 120 -13.53 14.96 -6.97
CA HIS A 120 -12.80 15.78 -6.00
C HIS A 120 -11.53 16.42 -6.61
N TYR A 121 -11.02 15.84 -7.68
CA TYR A 121 -9.85 16.34 -8.44
C TYR A 121 -10.23 16.91 -9.81
N GLY A 122 -11.53 17.15 -10.05
CA GLY A 122 -12.10 17.37 -11.39
C GLY A 122 -12.32 16.04 -12.12
N THR A 123 -12.85 16.12 -13.35
CA THR A 123 -12.89 14.96 -14.25
C THR A 123 -11.48 14.74 -14.80
N PRO A 124 -10.89 13.54 -14.67
CA PRO A 124 -9.59 13.30 -15.25
C PRO A 124 -9.63 13.40 -16.79
N ASP A 125 -8.67 14.10 -17.37
CA ASP A 125 -8.57 14.25 -18.82
C ASP A 125 -8.16 12.94 -19.49
N VAL A 126 -7.16 12.25 -18.92
CA VAL A 126 -6.61 11.01 -19.47
C VAL A 126 -6.36 9.97 -18.38
N ALA A 127 -6.88 8.75 -18.61
CA ALA A 127 -6.37 7.55 -17.95
C ALA A 127 -5.21 6.98 -18.79
N LEU A 128 -4.04 6.92 -18.22
CA LEU A 128 -2.86 6.32 -18.82
C LEU A 128 -2.56 4.99 -18.11
N VAL A 129 -2.71 3.88 -18.81
CA VAL A 129 -2.81 2.54 -18.21
C VAL A 129 -1.82 1.58 -18.85
N GLU A 130 -1.06 0.85 -18.03
CA GLU A 130 -0.31 -0.31 -18.50
C GLU A 130 -1.19 -1.56 -18.55
N ALA A 131 -1.11 -2.31 -19.65
CA ALA A 131 -1.87 -3.53 -19.88
C ALA A 131 -1.00 -4.62 -20.50
N VAL A 132 -1.39 -5.89 -20.36
CA VAL A 132 -0.79 -7.01 -21.16
C VAL A 132 -1.51 -7.21 -22.47
N ALA A 133 -2.78 -6.75 -22.56
CA ALA A 133 -3.57 -6.81 -23.77
C ALA A 133 -4.67 -5.74 -23.80
N VAL A 134 -5.09 -5.33 -25.01
CA VAL A 134 -6.18 -4.39 -25.24
C VAL A 134 -7.01 -4.83 -26.43
N GLY A 135 -8.34 -4.73 -26.30
CA GLY A 135 -9.32 -4.90 -27.35
C GLY A 135 -10.08 -3.61 -27.61
N ASP A 136 -11.17 -3.72 -28.40
CA ASP A 136 -11.98 -2.55 -28.77
C ASP A 136 -12.69 -1.90 -27.56
N ASP A 137 -13.09 -2.72 -26.57
CA ASP A 137 -13.89 -2.30 -25.39
C ASP A 137 -13.42 -2.91 -24.08
N TRP A 138 -12.22 -3.51 -24.06
CA TRP A 138 -11.63 -4.15 -22.88
C TRP A 138 -10.11 -4.03 -22.85
N LEU A 139 -9.53 -4.09 -21.66
CA LEU A 139 -8.10 -4.27 -21.45
C LEU A 139 -7.83 -5.25 -20.31
N VAL A 140 -6.66 -5.90 -20.36
CA VAL A 140 -6.16 -6.78 -19.28
C VAL A 140 -5.01 -6.07 -18.58
N PRO A 141 -5.12 -5.75 -17.29
CA PRO A 141 -4.04 -5.14 -16.51
C PRO A 141 -2.75 -5.99 -16.52
N THR A 142 -1.66 -5.44 -16.00
CA THR A 142 -0.39 -6.15 -15.80
C THR A 142 -0.26 -6.69 -14.37
N THR A 143 0.83 -6.40 -13.69
CA THR A 143 1.19 -6.85 -12.34
C THR A 143 0.41 -6.15 -11.22
N SER A 144 -0.43 -5.18 -11.55
CA SER A 144 -1.29 -4.47 -10.60
C SER A 144 -2.64 -4.11 -11.21
N ILE A 145 -3.70 -4.19 -10.42
CA ILE A 145 -5.01 -3.66 -10.78
C ILE A 145 -5.22 -2.30 -10.09
N GLY A 146 -4.96 -2.22 -8.78
CA GLY A 146 -5.09 -0.96 -8.04
C GLY A 146 -6.45 -0.29 -8.26
N HIS A 147 -6.47 1.00 -8.60
CA HIS A 147 -7.67 1.77 -8.93
C HIS A 147 -7.96 1.86 -10.44
N THR A 148 -7.22 1.12 -11.26
CA THR A 148 -7.32 1.20 -12.74
C THR A 148 -8.75 1.10 -13.27
N PRO A 149 -9.64 0.20 -12.78
CA PRO A 149 -11.02 0.14 -13.26
C PRO A 149 -11.78 1.45 -13.06
N THR A 150 -11.65 2.05 -11.89
CA THR A 150 -12.27 3.34 -11.57
C THR A 150 -11.69 4.48 -12.41
N TYR A 151 -10.39 4.49 -12.65
CA TYR A 151 -9.70 5.50 -13.43
C TYR A 151 -10.13 5.47 -14.91
N VAL A 152 -10.18 4.28 -15.50
CA VAL A 152 -10.66 4.05 -16.86
C VAL A 152 -12.13 4.48 -17.01
N ALA A 153 -12.96 4.17 -16.01
CA ALA A 153 -14.37 4.58 -16.02
C ALA A 153 -14.54 6.10 -15.89
N SER A 154 -13.70 6.78 -15.09
CA SER A 154 -13.86 8.20 -14.75
C SER A 154 -13.24 9.17 -15.75
N ALA A 155 -12.16 8.78 -16.44
CA ALA A 155 -11.45 9.66 -17.36
C ALA A 155 -12.20 9.89 -18.66
N GLU A 156 -11.98 11.07 -19.30
CA GLU A 156 -12.55 11.40 -20.61
C GLU A 156 -11.91 10.60 -21.72
N ARG A 157 -10.60 10.36 -21.64
CA ARG A 157 -9.79 9.64 -22.64
C ARG A 157 -8.96 8.55 -22.00
N LEU A 158 -8.58 7.58 -22.80
CA LEU A 158 -7.79 6.41 -22.40
C LEU A 158 -6.57 6.26 -23.33
N VAL A 159 -5.39 6.16 -22.76
CA VAL A 159 -4.15 5.73 -23.43
C VAL A 159 -3.71 4.42 -22.78
N VAL A 160 -3.47 3.39 -23.60
CA VAL A 160 -3.06 2.07 -23.13
C VAL A 160 -1.63 1.76 -23.59
N GLU A 161 -0.72 1.54 -22.64
CA GLU A 161 0.59 0.97 -22.90
C GLU A 161 0.54 -0.56 -22.80
N VAL A 162 0.59 -1.26 -23.93
CA VAL A 162 0.67 -2.73 -23.98
C VAL A 162 2.11 -3.16 -23.74
N ASN A 163 2.38 -3.79 -22.61
CA ASN A 163 3.73 -4.15 -22.20
C ASN A 163 4.07 -5.61 -22.52
N HIS A 164 4.96 -5.80 -23.48
CA HIS A 164 5.42 -7.12 -23.94
C HIS A 164 6.39 -7.81 -22.96
N ALA A 165 7.01 -7.05 -22.04
CA ALA A 165 7.86 -7.62 -20.99
C ALA A 165 7.05 -8.39 -19.92
N GLN A 166 5.73 -8.15 -19.86
CA GLN A 166 4.83 -8.81 -18.92
C GLN A 166 4.13 -10.02 -19.59
N PRO A 167 4.02 -11.19 -18.91
CA PRO A 167 3.36 -12.35 -19.51
C PRO A 167 1.85 -12.16 -19.65
N LEU A 168 1.29 -12.57 -20.79
CA LEU A 168 -0.14 -12.50 -21.08
C LEU A 168 -0.97 -13.33 -20.06
N SER A 169 -0.39 -14.41 -19.55
CA SER A 169 -1.00 -15.29 -18.56
C SER A 169 -1.25 -14.64 -17.18
N LEU A 170 -0.77 -13.40 -16.94
CA LEU A 170 -1.17 -12.62 -15.75
C LEU A 170 -2.69 -12.48 -15.62
N GLN A 171 -3.43 -12.51 -16.74
CA GLN A 171 -4.90 -12.50 -16.72
C GLN A 171 -5.51 -13.58 -15.81
N HIS A 172 -4.81 -14.70 -15.57
CA HIS A 172 -5.29 -15.77 -14.71
C HIS A 172 -5.25 -15.42 -13.22
N LEU A 173 -4.48 -14.40 -12.83
CA LEU A 173 -4.44 -13.90 -11.45
C LEU A 173 -5.53 -12.86 -11.15
N HIS A 174 -6.12 -12.25 -12.18
CA HIS A 174 -6.95 -11.06 -12.02
C HIS A 174 -8.38 -11.38 -11.58
N ASP A 175 -8.94 -10.44 -10.79
CA ASP A 175 -10.32 -10.43 -10.30
C ASP A 175 -10.82 -8.98 -10.22
N VAL A 176 -11.21 -8.43 -11.37
CA VAL A 176 -11.73 -7.06 -11.48
C VAL A 176 -13.22 -7.06 -11.14
N TYR A 177 -13.58 -6.39 -10.05
CA TYR A 177 -14.97 -6.28 -9.60
C TYR A 177 -15.46 -4.84 -9.63
N ASP A 178 -16.57 -4.58 -10.32
CA ASP A 178 -17.24 -3.27 -10.31
C ASP A 178 -18.15 -3.17 -9.08
N ARG A 179 -17.81 -2.30 -8.16
CA ARG A 179 -18.62 -2.03 -6.95
C ARG A 179 -19.85 -1.16 -7.22
N GLY A 180 -19.94 -0.53 -8.39
CA GLY A 180 -20.92 0.50 -8.67
C GLY A 180 -20.73 1.77 -7.83
N MET A 181 -21.69 2.69 -7.93
CA MET A 181 -21.66 4.00 -7.27
C MET A 181 -22.67 4.11 -6.13
N PRO A 182 -22.36 4.84 -5.05
CA PRO A 182 -23.37 5.17 -4.04
C PRO A 182 -24.47 6.07 -4.66
N PRO A 183 -25.70 6.08 -4.10
CA PRO A 183 -26.14 5.38 -2.89
C PRO A 183 -26.63 3.95 -3.14
N THR A 184 -26.58 3.45 -4.38
CA THR A 184 -27.14 2.14 -4.76
C THR A 184 -26.10 1.02 -4.83
N ARG A 185 -24.87 1.30 -4.34
CA ARG A 185 -23.76 0.33 -4.31
C ARG A 185 -24.16 -0.92 -3.51
N PRO A 186 -24.14 -2.13 -4.12
CA PRO A 186 -24.43 -3.36 -3.40
C PRO A 186 -23.30 -3.77 -2.46
N PRO A 187 -23.56 -4.63 -1.46
CA PRO A 187 -22.50 -5.28 -0.71
C PRO A 187 -21.57 -6.07 -1.63
N ILE A 188 -20.27 -6.01 -1.38
CA ILE A 188 -19.29 -6.83 -2.11
C ILE A 188 -19.49 -8.29 -1.71
N PRO A 189 -19.78 -9.21 -2.67
CA PRO A 189 -20.14 -10.59 -2.38
C PRO A 189 -18.91 -11.51 -2.19
N LEU A 190 -17.84 -10.99 -1.58
CA LEU A 190 -16.60 -11.72 -1.32
C LEU A 190 -16.69 -12.37 0.06
N SER A 191 -16.75 -13.69 0.13
CA SER A 191 -16.91 -14.45 1.38
C SER A 191 -15.60 -15.06 1.89
N ASN A 192 -14.59 -15.15 1.04
CA ASN A 192 -13.27 -15.72 1.34
C ASN A 192 -12.18 -14.91 0.60
N PRO A 193 -11.01 -14.65 1.20
CA PRO A 193 -9.93 -13.91 0.54
C PRO A 193 -9.51 -14.46 -0.83
N GLY A 194 -9.50 -15.78 -1.01
CA GLY A 194 -9.13 -16.45 -2.27
C GLY A 194 -10.25 -16.54 -3.31
N GLU A 195 -11.50 -16.20 -2.96
CA GLU A 195 -12.63 -16.28 -3.88
C GLU A 195 -12.53 -15.23 -4.99
N ARG A 196 -12.97 -15.57 -6.21
CA ARG A 196 -13.07 -14.64 -7.34
C ARG A 196 -14.52 -14.26 -7.55
N ILE A 197 -14.77 -12.96 -7.72
CA ILE A 197 -16.12 -12.38 -7.84
C ILE A 197 -16.29 -11.51 -9.09
N GLY A 198 -15.22 -11.28 -9.82
CA GLY A 198 -15.16 -10.36 -10.95
C GLY A 198 -14.71 -11.02 -12.26
N SER A 199 -14.03 -10.25 -13.08
CA SER A 199 -13.54 -10.58 -14.42
C SER A 199 -12.02 -10.40 -14.48
N PRO A 200 -11.29 -11.08 -15.37
CA PRO A 200 -9.89 -10.77 -15.61
C PRO A 200 -9.65 -9.47 -16.39
N HIS A 201 -10.70 -8.84 -16.92
CA HIS A 201 -10.61 -7.68 -17.80
C HIS A 201 -11.27 -6.44 -17.18
N ILE A 202 -10.81 -5.27 -17.62
CA ILE A 202 -11.46 -3.96 -17.39
C ILE A 202 -12.19 -3.60 -18.69
N ALA A 203 -13.51 -3.44 -18.61
CA ALA A 203 -14.30 -2.93 -19.73
C ALA A 203 -14.20 -1.40 -19.82
N PHE A 204 -14.23 -0.85 -21.03
CA PHE A 204 -14.27 0.59 -21.26
C PHE A 204 -15.14 0.95 -22.49
N ASP A 205 -15.54 2.21 -22.57
CA ASP A 205 -16.23 2.77 -23.74
C ASP A 205 -15.22 2.95 -24.89
N PRO A 206 -15.39 2.31 -26.05
CA PRO A 206 -14.48 2.42 -27.19
C PRO A 206 -14.18 3.87 -27.61
N ASP A 207 -15.13 4.78 -27.46
CA ASP A 207 -14.98 6.20 -27.84
C ASP A 207 -13.94 6.93 -26.95
N LYS A 208 -13.56 6.36 -25.82
CA LYS A 208 -12.50 6.90 -24.94
C LYS A 208 -11.10 6.58 -25.43
N LEU A 209 -10.90 5.51 -26.21
CA LEU A 209 -9.56 5.05 -26.60
C LEU A 209 -8.88 6.06 -27.52
N LEU A 210 -7.90 6.78 -26.96
CA LEU A 210 -7.15 7.81 -27.67
C LEU A 210 -5.95 7.24 -28.41
N ALA A 211 -5.21 6.33 -27.76
CA ALA A 211 -4.02 5.72 -28.35
C ALA A 211 -3.69 4.37 -27.66
N VAL A 212 -3.08 3.49 -28.45
CA VAL A 212 -2.38 2.28 -27.99
C VAL A 212 -0.90 2.45 -28.27
N VAL A 213 -0.06 2.17 -27.28
CA VAL A 213 1.41 2.20 -27.38
C VAL A 213 1.93 0.83 -27.00
N GLU A 214 2.89 0.31 -27.75
CA GLU A 214 3.57 -0.93 -27.38
C GLU A 214 4.91 -0.63 -26.72
N THR A 215 5.24 -1.37 -25.66
CA THR A 215 6.49 -1.26 -24.90
C THR A 215 6.98 -2.64 -24.46
N ASP A 216 8.27 -2.75 -24.15
CA ASP A 216 8.92 -3.94 -23.60
C ASP A 216 9.66 -3.63 -22.27
N ARG A 217 9.25 -2.56 -21.56
CA ARG A 217 9.89 -2.09 -20.31
C ARG A 217 9.34 -2.85 -19.10
N PRO A 218 10.14 -3.73 -18.47
CA PRO A 218 9.68 -4.45 -17.27
C PRO A 218 9.49 -3.50 -16.08
N ASP A 219 8.70 -3.93 -15.10
CA ASP A 219 8.68 -3.30 -13.79
C ASP A 219 10.06 -3.40 -13.13
N ALA A 220 10.50 -2.32 -12.51
CA ALA A 220 11.69 -2.34 -11.69
C ALA A 220 11.48 -3.28 -10.49
N PRO A 221 12.32 -4.33 -10.33
CA PRO A 221 12.13 -5.26 -9.22
C PRO A 221 12.34 -4.58 -7.87
N TYR A 222 11.58 -5.03 -6.87
CA TYR A 222 11.82 -4.59 -5.50
C TYR A 222 13.19 -5.07 -5.01
N SER A 223 13.89 -4.18 -4.31
CA SER A 223 15.12 -4.52 -3.60
C SER A 223 14.83 -4.48 -2.09
N PHE A 224 14.66 -5.64 -1.50
CA PHE A 224 14.48 -5.76 -0.06
C PHE A 224 15.85 -5.89 0.61
N ARG A 225 16.10 -5.07 1.64
CA ARG A 225 17.29 -5.29 2.48
C ARG A 225 17.10 -6.55 3.33
N GLU A 226 18.18 -7.20 3.65
CA GLU A 226 18.18 -8.30 4.60
C GLU A 226 17.64 -7.84 5.97
N PRO A 227 16.78 -8.66 6.63
CA PRO A 227 16.30 -8.36 7.96
C PRO A 227 17.45 -8.23 8.97
N THR A 228 17.42 -7.16 9.76
CA THR A 228 18.38 -6.95 10.86
C THR A 228 18.04 -7.80 12.08
N ALA A 229 18.93 -7.79 13.08
CA ALA A 229 18.64 -8.42 14.37
C ALA A 229 17.44 -7.76 15.09
N VAL A 230 17.22 -6.46 14.84
CA VAL A 230 16.04 -5.73 15.37
C VAL A 230 14.78 -6.24 14.69
N ASP A 231 14.74 -6.33 13.35
CA ASP A 231 13.58 -6.82 12.61
C ASP A 231 13.21 -8.26 13.03
N ARG A 232 14.20 -9.14 13.19
CA ARG A 232 13.95 -10.52 13.65
C ARG A 232 13.37 -10.57 15.05
N ARG A 233 13.90 -9.76 15.99
CA ARG A 233 13.35 -9.71 17.35
C ARG A 233 11.92 -9.17 17.38
N ILE A 234 11.60 -8.17 16.57
CA ILE A 234 10.22 -7.68 16.43
C ILE A 234 9.32 -8.82 15.93
N ALA A 235 9.77 -9.56 14.91
CA ALA A 235 9.02 -10.69 14.37
C ALA A 235 8.82 -11.81 15.42
N ASP A 236 9.84 -12.17 16.16
CA ASP A 236 9.77 -13.18 17.25
C ASP A 236 8.80 -12.75 18.36
N ASN A 237 8.83 -11.46 18.75
CA ASN A 237 7.93 -10.90 19.73
C ASN A 237 6.47 -10.94 19.27
N LEU A 238 6.23 -10.60 17.99
CA LEU A 238 4.88 -10.64 17.41
C LEU A 238 4.36 -12.06 17.28
N VAL A 239 5.15 -13.00 16.77
CA VAL A 239 4.76 -14.42 16.67
C VAL A 239 4.45 -14.99 18.05
N SER A 240 5.26 -14.69 19.06
CA SER A 240 5.00 -15.14 20.44
C SER A 240 3.74 -14.52 21.05
N PHE A 241 3.43 -13.29 20.70
CA PHE A 241 2.19 -12.63 21.11
C PHE A 241 0.99 -13.28 20.42
N LEU A 242 1.05 -13.47 19.09
CA LEU A 242 -0.03 -14.06 18.32
C LEU A 242 -0.30 -15.51 18.71
N ALA A 243 0.73 -16.29 19.01
CA ALA A 243 0.55 -17.67 19.49
C ALA A 243 -0.36 -17.74 20.73
N ARG A 244 -0.18 -16.80 21.68
CA ARG A 244 -1.06 -16.70 22.86
C ARG A 244 -2.46 -16.20 22.48
N GLU A 245 -2.54 -15.18 21.62
CA GLU A 245 -3.80 -14.62 21.16
C GLU A 245 -4.67 -15.68 20.46
N LEU A 246 -4.05 -16.55 19.66
CA LEU A 246 -4.72 -17.64 18.97
C LEU A 246 -5.26 -18.74 19.94
N GLU A 247 -4.66 -18.90 21.10
CA GLU A 247 -5.14 -19.82 22.14
C GLU A 247 -6.29 -19.21 22.95
N GLU A 248 -6.29 -17.89 23.15
CA GLU A 248 -7.18 -17.22 24.08
C GLU A 248 -8.41 -16.58 23.39
N SER A 249 -8.29 -16.22 22.11
CA SER A 249 -9.34 -15.48 21.38
C SER A 249 -10.18 -16.39 20.49
N PRO A 250 -11.49 -16.47 20.66
CA PRO A 250 -12.39 -17.25 19.81
C PRO A 250 -12.46 -16.70 18.37
N THR A 251 -12.04 -15.46 18.15
CA THR A 251 -12.06 -14.81 16.83
C THR A 251 -11.17 -15.52 15.82
N PHE A 252 -10.07 -16.12 16.28
CA PHE A 252 -9.07 -16.77 15.43
C PHE A 252 -9.13 -18.32 15.50
N GLU A 253 -10.25 -18.89 15.93
CA GLU A 253 -10.36 -20.34 16.14
C GLU A 253 -10.26 -21.11 14.83
N GLU A 254 -10.90 -20.65 13.75
CA GLU A 254 -10.99 -21.35 12.46
C GLU A 254 -9.99 -20.83 11.43
N ALA A 255 -9.74 -19.51 11.38
CA ALA A 255 -8.94 -18.87 10.35
C ALA A 255 -8.08 -17.74 10.89
N LEU A 256 -6.96 -17.51 10.21
CA LEU A 256 -6.05 -16.38 10.45
C LEU A 256 -5.82 -15.64 9.13
N ASN A 257 -6.40 -14.46 8.98
CA ASN A 257 -6.20 -13.61 7.82
C ASN A 257 -5.18 -12.52 8.16
N LEU A 258 -4.06 -12.53 7.44
CA LEU A 258 -2.91 -11.68 7.71
C LEU A 258 -2.80 -10.54 6.69
N GLN A 259 -2.35 -9.37 7.15
CA GLN A 259 -1.87 -8.29 6.30
C GLN A 259 -0.55 -7.77 6.86
N PHE A 260 0.41 -7.50 5.97
CA PHE A 260 1.69 -6.90 6.30
C PHE A 260 1.97 -5.69 5.40
N GLY A 261 2.58 -4.66 5.98
CA GLY A 261 3.17 -3.57 5.20
C GLY A 261 4.36 -4.02 4.36
N VAL A 262 4.62 -3.32 3.25
CA VAL A 262 5.77 -3.58 2.37
C VAL A 262 7.08 -3.21 3.06
N GLY A 263 8.09 -4.06 2.92
CA GLY A 263 9.46 -3.74 3.33
C GLY A 263 10.16 -4.87 4.08
N SER A 264 11.37 -4.58 4.56
CA SER A 264 12.23 -5.58 5.24
C SER A 264 11.66 -6.12 6.55
N LEU A 265 10.91 -5.31 7.29
CA LEU A 265 10.19 -5.80 8.47
C LEU A 265 9.07 -6.76 8.04
N GLY A 266 8.32 -6.44 6.99
CA GLY A 266 7.34 -7.36 6.40
C GLY A 266 7.97 -8.70 6.02
N ASN A 267 9.13 -8.68 5.37
CA ASN A 267 9.86 -9.92 5.02
C ASN A 267 10.32 -10.70 6.27
N ALA A 268 10.80 -10.01 7.32
CA ALA A 268 11.15 -10.67 8.57
C ALA A 268 9.94 -11.35 9.22
N LEU A 269 8.79 -10.67 9.19
CA LEU A 269 7.53 -11.20 9.71
C LEU A 269 7.09 -12.43 8.91
N MET A 270 7.05 -12.34 7.56
CA MET A 270 6.67 -13.47 6.70
C MET A 270 7.59 -14.68 6.93
N GLY A 271 8.91 -14.48 7.06
CA GLY A 271 9.84 -15.55 7.42
C GLY A 271 9.51 -16.19 8.77
N ALA A 272 9.29 -15.40 9.81
CA ALA A 272 8.94 -15.90 11.14
C ALA A 272 7.55 -16.61 11.14
N PHE A 273 6.60 -16.12 10.36
CA PHE A 273 5.28 -16.75 10.21
C PHE A 273 5.34 -18.07 9.41
N ALA A 274 6.24 -18.19 8.44
CA ALA A 274 6.46 -19.44 7.71
C ALA A 274 6.93 -20.58 8.63
N ASP A 275 7.70 -20.24 9.68
CA ASP A 275 8.21 -21.18 10.66
C ASP A 275 7.24 -21.41 11.85
N ALA A 276 6.24 -20.54 12.03
CA ALA A 276 5.29 -20.62 13.14
C ALA A 276 4.30 -21.77 12.98
N ASP A 277 3.83 -22.30 14.12
CA ASP A 277 2.76 -23.28 14.16
C ASP A 277 1.43 -22.58 14.52
N PHE A 278 0.50 -22.59 13.57
CA PHE A 278 -0.84 -22.02 13.74
C PHE A 278 -1.92 -23.10 13.95
N GLY A 279 -1.52 -24.37 14.18
CA GLY A 279 -2.41 -25.51 14.29
C GLY A 279 -3.13 -25.81 12.98
N ASP A 280 -4.37 -26.27 13.06
CA ASP A 280 -5.21 -26.66 11.89
C ASP A 280 -5.94 -25.47 11.26
N ARG A 281 -5.56 -24.22 11.58
CA ARG A 281 -6.23 -23.01 11.07
C ARG A 281 -5.92 -22.77 9.60
N VAL A 282 -6.94 -22.30 8.89
CA VAL A 282 -6.74 -21.77 7.54
C VAL A 282 -6.01 -20.43 7.66
N VAL A 283 -4.81 -20.34 7.07
CA VAL A 283 -4.05 -19.10 7.04
C VAL A 283 -4.13 -18.49 5.64
N SER A 284 -4.58 -17.25 5.52
CA SER A 284 -4.69 -16.52 4.26
C SER A 284 -4.07 -15.13 4.38
N TYR A 285 -3.64 -14.58 3.25
CA TYR A 285 -3.22 -13.19 3.17
C TYR A 285 -4.30 -12.35 2.47
N TYR A 286 -4.69 -11.27 3.11
CA TYR A 286 -5.61 -10.29 2.55
C TYR A 286 -5.03 -8.88 2.76
N GLY A 287 -4.46 -8.29 1.70
CA GLY A 287 -3.71 -7.05 1.83
C GLY A 287 -3.57 -6.28 0.52
N GLU A 288 -2.54 -5.45 0.44
CA GLU A 288 -2.32 -4.53 -0.68
C GLU A 288 -1.37 -5.09 -1.73
N VAL A 289 -0.29 -5.75 -1.30
CA VAL A 289 0.78 -6.21 -2.20
C VAL A 289 1.25 -7.61 -1.82
N ILE A 290 1.48 -8.42 -2.84
CA ILE A 290 2.11 -9.73 -2.70
C ILE A 290 3.61 -9.56 -2.86
N GLN A 291 4.37 -10.04 -1.87
CA GLN A 291 5.83 -9.99 -1.79
C GLN A 291 6.40 -11.42 -1.84
N ASP A 292 7.72 -11.54 -2.06
CA ASP A 292 8.40 -12.85 -2.19
C ASP A 292 8.12 -13.79 -1.00
N GLY A 293 8.12 -13.29 0.22
CA GLY A 293 7.85 -14.10 1.41
C GLY A 293 6.46 -14.73 1.42
N LEU A 294 5.45 -14.12 0.77
CA LEU A 294 4.13 -14.74 0.63
C LEU A 294 4.16 -15.89 -0.40
N LEU A 295 4.96 -15.75 -1.47
CA LEU A 295 5.18 -16.86 -2.41
C LEU A 295 5.89 -18.04 -1.70
N ASP A 296 6.87 -17.74 -0.82
CA ASP A 296 7.54 -18.77 -0.02
C ASP A 296 6.55 -19.50 0.91
N MET A 297 5.66 -18.77 1.57
CA MET A 297 4.61 -19.36 2.42
C MET A 297 3.60 -20.21 1.62
N LEU A 298 3.22 -19.76 0.41
CA LEU A 298 2.35 -20.51 -0.50
C LEU A 298 3.01 -21.82 -0.93
N ASP A 299 4.28 -21.77 -1.35
CA ASP A 299 5.03 -22.94 -1.82
C ASP A 299 5.30 -23.95 -0.70
N ALA A 300 5.49 -23.46 0.52
CA ALA A 300 5.62 -24.29 1.72
C ALA A 300 4.28 -24.85 2.24
N GLY A 301 3.13 -24.50 1.62
CA GLY A 301 1.80 -24.89 2.08
C GLY A 301 1.42 -24.30 3.44
N ARG A 302 2.04 -23.16 3.82
CA ARG A 302 1.76 -22.42 5.05
C ARG A 302 0.71 -21.32 4.85
N LEU A 303 0.38 -21.01 3.61
CA LEU A 303 -0.64 -20.05 3.23
C LEU A 303 -1.57 -20.71 2.21
N GLU A 304 -2.87 -20.65 2.45
CA GLU A 304 -3.86 -21.23 1.54
C GLU A 304 -4.01 -20.36 0.29
N ASN A 305 -4.13 -19.04 0.48
CA ASN A 305 -4.25 -18.09 -0.61
C ASN A 305 -3.68 -16.72 -0.24
N ALA A 306 -3.38 -15.92 -1.26
CA ALA A 306 -2.95 -14.53 -1.15
C ALA A 306 -3.78 -13.64 -2.09
N SER A 307 -4.43 -12.64 -1.53
CA SER A 307 -5.24 -11.66 -2.25
C SER A 307 -4.74 -10.25 -2.02
N ALA A 308 -4.45 -9.51 -3.11
CA ALA A 308 -3.92 -8.16 -3.03
C ALA A 308 -4.26 -7.31 -4.27
N ALA A 309 -3.86 -6.03 -4.26
CA ALA A 309 -4.05 -5.12 -5.39
C ALA A 309 -2.89 -5.17 -6.40
N SER A 310 -1.74 -5.72 -6.00
CA SER A 310 -0.50 -5.65 -6.79
C SER A 310 0.52 -6.73 -6.39
N LEU A 311 1.47 -6.97 -7.28
CA LEU A 311 2.62 -7.87 -7.12
C LEU A 311 3.89 -7.03 -6.94
N ALA A 312 4.37 -6.87 -5.70
CA ALA A 312 5.59 -6.13 -5.37
C ALA A 312 6.76 -7.11 -5.14
N LEU A 313 7.27 -7.68 -6.21
CA LEU A 313 8.22 -8.80 -6.18
C LEU A 313 9.65 -8.37 -6.50
N SER A 314 10.63 -9.10 -5.94
CA SER A 314 12.01 -9.04 -6.39
C SER A 314 12.17 -9.63 -7.80
N ALA A 315 13.35 -9.47 -8.41
CA ALA A 315 13.66 -10.11 -9.70
C ALA A 315 13.53 -11.64 -9.65
N GLU A 316 13.85 -12.25 -8.51
CA GLU A 316 13.69 -13.69 -8.30
C GLU A 316 12.22 -14.07 -8.19
N GLY A 317 11.45 -13.33 -7.36
CA GLY A 317 10.02 -13.53 -7.18
C GLY A 317 9.26 -13.37 -8.50
N GLN A 318 9.58 -12.36 -9.30
CA GLN A 318 8.99 -12.18 -10.64
C GLN A 318 9.26 -13.39 -11.54
N ARG A 319 10.53 -13.82 -11.64
CA ARG A 319 10.88 -14.99 -12.46
C ARG A 319 10.15 -16.25 -12.03
N ARG A 320 10.08 -16.50 -10.71
CA ARG A 320 9.40 -17.67 -10.14
C ARG A 320 7.91 -17.64 -10.44
N LEU A 321 7.23 -16.53 -10.14
CA LEU A 321 5.80 -16.38 -10.40
C LEU A 321 5.49 -16.52 -11.89
N PHE A 322 6.26 -15.86 -12.77
CA PHE A 322 6.01 -15.87 -14.21
C PHE A 322 6.30 -17.23 -14.86
N ALA A 323 7.15 -18.05 -14.26
CA ALA A 323 7.43 -19.41 -14.73
C ALA A 323 6.28 -20.39 -14.47
N ASP A 324 5.40 -20.14 -13.47
CA ASP A 324 4.30 -21.03 -13.11
C ASP A 324 3.02 -20.25 -12.73
N LEU A 325 2.60 -19.32 -13.60
CA LEU A 325 1.41 -18.51 -13.39
C LEU A 325 0.13 -19.35 -13.24
N GLU A 326 0.03 -20.47 -13.94
CA GLU A 326 -1.12 -21.38 -13.85
C GLU A 326 -1.20 -22.04 -12.45
N GLY A 327 -0.06 -22.49 -11.90
CA GLY A 327 0.00 -23.08 -10.57
C GLY A 327 -0.31 -22.04 -9.46
N TYR A 328 0.14 -20.80 -9.62
CA TYR A 328 -0.18 -19.73 -8.67
C TYR A 328 -1.62 -19.21 -8.81
N ALA A 329 -2.24 -19.30 -10.00
CA ALA A 329 -3.58 -18.77 -10.24
C ALA A 329 -4.67 -19.39 -9.37
N GLU A 330 -4.46 -20.59 -8.86
CA GLU A 330 -5.40 -21.23 -7.93
C GLU A 330 -5.39 -20.57 -6.53
N ARG A 331 -4.28 -19.91 -6.16
CA ARG A 331 -4.03 -19.40 -4.80
C ARG A 331 -3.72 -17.91 -4.73
N VAL A 332 -3.36 -17.28 -5.84
CA VAL A 332 -3.03 -15.85 -5.91
C VAL A 332 -4.14 -15.11 -6.64
N VAL A 333 -4.65 -14.04 -6.02
CA VAL A 333 -5.69 -13.19 -6.59
C VAL A 333 -5.23 -11.74 -6.57
N VAL A 334 -5.16 -11.12 -7.75
CA VAL A 334 -4.91 -9.68 -7.88
C VAL A 334 -6.23 -8.99 -8.21
N ARG A 335 -6.61 -7.98 -7.40
CA ARG A 335 -7.90 -7.33 -7.50
C ARG A 335 -7.85 -5.81 -7.31
N ASN A 336 -9.01 -5.16 -7.45
CA ASN A 336 -9.11 -3.73 -7.23
C ASN A 336 -8.67 -3.33 -5.81
N ALA A 337 -7.97 -2.22 -5.68
CA ALA A 337 -7.57 -1.68 -4.38
C ALA A 337 -8.77 -1.32 -3.49
N ASP A 338 -9.87 -0.88 -4.09
CA ASP A 338 -11.11 -0.57 -3.39
C ASP A 338 -11.91 -1.81 -2.94
N VAL A 339 -11.46 -3.01 -3.31
CA VAL A 339 -11.87 -4.29 -2.72
C VAL A 339 -10.81 -4.74 -1.70
N SER A 340 -9.53 -4.80 -2.06
CA SER A 340 -8.45 -5.22 -1.16
C SER A 340 -8.35 -4.36 0.11
N ASN A 341 -8.54 -3.05 -0.02
CA ASN A 341 -8.51 -2.08 1.09
C ASN A 341 -9.91 -1.75 1.65
N ASN A 342 -10.92 -2.56 1.33
CA ASN A 342 -12.28 -2.26 1.76
C ASN A 342 -12.46 -2.44 3.27
N PRO A 343 -12.81 -1.38 4.05
CA PRO A 343 -12.96 -1.47 5.50
C PRO A 343 -13.95 -2.55 5.95
N THR A 344 -15.06 -2.73 5.21
CA THR A 344 -16.06 -3.75 5.55
C THR A 344 -15.54 -5.17 5.35
N LEU A 345 -14.68 -5.39 4.35
CA LEU A 345 -14.09 -6.71 4.11
C LEU A 345 -12.96 -7.01 5.10
N ILE A 346 -12.12 -6.02 5.42
CA ILE A 346 -11.05 -6.14 6.43
C ILE A 346 -11.65 -6.56 7.78
N ASP A 347 -12.71 -5.86 8.22
CA ASP A 347 -13.44 -6.19 9.45
C ASP A 347 -14.08 -7.58 9.37
N ARG A 348 -14.82 -7.87 8.29
CA ARG A 348 -15.54 -9.13 8.11
C ARG A 348 -14.63 -10.36 8.09
N PHE A 349 -13.42 -10.22 7.53
CA PHE A 349 -12.45 -11.31 7.50
C PHE A 349 -11.64 -11.44 8.79
N GLY A 350 -11.85 -10.58 9.76
CA GLY A 350 -11.12 -10.63 11.02
C GLY A 350 -9.61 -10.46 10.84
N VAL A 351 -9.20 -9.52 9.97
CA VAL A 351 -7.78 -9.38 9.61
C VAL A 351 -6.92 -9.00 10.80
N VAL A 352 -5.75 -9.61 10.91
CA VAL A 352 -4.63 -9.16 11.72
C VAL A 352 -3.76 -8.26 10.84
N GLY A 353 -3.87 -6.95 11.05
CA GLY A 353 -3.13 -5.96 10.27
C GLY A 353 -1.86 -5.50 10.97
N VAL A 354 -0.70 -5.70 10.33
CA VAL A 354 0.61 -5.32 10.88
C VAL A 354 1.24 -4.25 9.99
N ASN A 355 1.35 -3.04 10.53
CA ASN A 355 1.89 -1.88 9.83
C ASN A 355 3.08 -1.29 10.56
N SER A 356 3.98 -0.63 9.84
CA SER A 356 5.13 0.04 10.41
C SER A 356 4.86 1.53 10.62
N ALA A 357 5.66 2.16 11.50
CA ALA A 357 5.57 3.58 11.79
C ALA A 357 6.94 4.23 11.89
N LEU A 358 6.99 5.56 11.83
CA LEU A 358 8.20 6.34 12.17
C LEU A 358 8.33 6.46 13.70
N GLU A 359 7.24 6.74 14.40
CA GLU A 359 7.21 6.90 15.86
C GLU A 359 5.80 6.70 16.43
N VAL A 360 5.74 6.36 17.71
CA VAL A 360 4.51 6.17 18.48
C VAL A 360 4.61 6.99 19.77
N ASP A 361 3.58 7.74 20.14
CA ASP A 361 3.57 8.45 21.41
C ASP A 361 3.08 7.61 22.59
N LEU A 362 3.23 8.18 23.79
CA LEU A 362 2.89 7.52 25.05
C LEU A 362 1.41 7.13 25.19
N TYR A 363 0.54 7.66 24.35
CA TYR A 363 -0.89 7.37 24.39
C TYR A 363 -1.37 6.51 23.24
N GLY A 364 -0.48 6.24 22.25
CA GLY A 364 -0.75 5.35 21.13
C GLY A 364 -1.14 6.06 19.85
N HIS A 365 -0.93 7.40 19.72
CA HIS A 365 -0.96 8.05 18.43
C HIS A 365 0.30 7.67 17.62
N VAL A 366 0.16 7.58 16.32
CA VAL A 366 1.20 7.08 15.41
C VAL A 366 1.48 8.08 14.29
N ASN A 367 2.74 8.36 14.07
CA ASN A 367 3.26 9.06 12.91
C ASN A 367 3.98 8.05 12.00
N SER A 368 3.52 7.91 10.76
CA SER A 368 4.08 7.02 9.74
C SER A 368 4.68 7.77 8.56
N THR A 369 4.45 9.08 8.43
CA THR A 369 4.65 9.80 7.18
C THR A 369 5.62 10.98 7.26
N HIS A 370 5.74 11.67 8.41
CA HIS A 370 6.49 12.94 8.49
C HIS A 370 7.61 12.89 9.54
N LEU A 371 8.86 13.13 9.12
CA LEU A 371 9.96 13.36 10.05
C LEU A 371 9.83 14.77 10.69
N GLY A 372 9.93 14.83 12.02
CA GLY A 372 9.78 16.08 12.78
C GLY A 372 8.44 16.77 12.52
N GLY A 373 7.41 16.03 12.11
CA GLY A 373 6.06 16.51 11.85
C GLY A 373 5.87 17.38 10.59
N THR A 374 6.93 17.66 9.85
CA THR A 374 6.88 18.61 8.73
C THR A 374 7.46 18.08 7.42
N HIS A 375 8.41 17.16 7.50
CA HIS A 375 9.13 16.68 6.33
C HIS A 375 8.56 15.33 5.87
N VAL A 376 7.79 15.33 4.79
CA VAL A 376 7.16 14.10 4.26
C VAL A 376 8.21 13.13 3.73
N VAL A 377 8.12 11.88 4.15
CA VAL A 377 9.02 10.80 3.69
C VAL A 377 8.25 9.59 3.15
N ASN A 378 6.99 9.45 3.54
CA ASN A 378 6.08 8.40 3.09
C ASN A 378 4.70 8.99 2.81
N GLY A 379 3.77 8.18 2.30
CA GLY A 379 2.33 8.40 2.37
C GLY A 379 1.71 7.40 3.35
N ILE A 380 0.49 7.67 3.80
CA ILE A 380 -0.26 6.77 4.69
C ILE A 380 -0.55 5.43 4.01
N GLY A 381 -0.71 5.44 2.67
CA GLY A 381 -1.05 4.24 1.90
C GLY A 381 -2.31 3.57 2.42
N GLY A 382 -2.29 2.24 2.47
CA GLY A 382 -3.35 1.44 3.07
C GLY A 382 -3.20 1.18 4.55
N SER A 383 -2.09 1.61 5.17
CA SER A 383 -1.91 1.38 6.61
C SER A 383 -3.06 1.95 7.45
N GLY A 384 -3.63 3.09 7.03
CA GLY A 384 -4.80 3.67 7.69
C GLY A 384 -6.05 2.82 7.56
N ASP A 385 -6.26 2.18 6.42
CA ASP A 385 -7.41 1.30 6.19
C ASP A 385 -7.32 0.06 7.09
N PHE A 386 -6.16 -0.60 7.11
CA PHE A 386 -5.94 -1.80 7.91
C PHE A 386 -5.81 -1.51 9.40
N THR A 387 -5.07 -0.48 9.82
CA THR A 387 -4.93 -0.15 11.25
C THR A 387 -6.29 0.15 11.88
N ARG A 388 -7.15 0.87 11.17
CA ARG A 388 -8.46 1.28 11.69
C ARG A 388 -9.48 0.15 11.74
N THR A 389 -9.43 -0.80 10.82
CA THR A 389 -10.53 -1.75 10.59
C THR A 389 -10.16 -3.21 10.83
N SER A 390 -8.90 -3.52 11.06
CA SER A 390 -8.48 -4.87 11.46
C SER A 390 -9.04 -5.25 12.81
N THR A 391 -9.38 -6.51 12.98
CA THR A 391 -9.79 -7.07 14.28
C THR A 391 -8.66 -6.97 15.31
N LEU A 392 -7.42 -7.12 14.84
CA LEU A 392 -6.23 -6.87 15.63
C LEU A 392 -5.28 -5.98 14.84
N SER A 393 -5.14 -4.72 15.23
CA SER A 393 -4.21 -3.79 14.62
C SER A 393 -2.91 -3.73 15.40
N VAL A 394 -1.80 -3.95 14.69
CA VAL A 394 -0.44 -3.97 15.25
C VAL A 394 0.41 -2.91 14.58
N ILE A 395 1.04 -2.07 15.37
CA ILE A 395 2.10 -1.17 14.93
C ILE A 395 3.45 -1.75 15.34
N ALA A 396 4.29 -2.07 14.35
CA ALA A 396 5.59 -2.69 14.56
C ALA A 396 6.74 -1.78 14.11
N LEU A 397 7.67 -1.46 15.00
CA LEU A 397 8.79 -0.55 14.73
C LEU A 397 9.99 -0.84 15.61
N GLY A 398 11.20 -0.48 15.19
CA GLY A 398 12.36 -0.45 16.11
C GLY A 398 12.15 0.60 17.19
N SER A 399 12.55 0.32 18.42
CA SER A 399 12.40 1.27 19.54
C SER A 399 13.25 2.55 19.38
N THR A 400 14.28 2.49 18.51
CA THR A 400 15.15 3.62 18.15
C THR A 400 15.46 3.66 16.67
N ALA A 401 15.94 4.81 16.20
CA ALA A 401 16.52 5.03 14.88
C ALA A 401 17.98 5.51 14.99
N LYS A 402 18.68 5.64 13.85
CA LYS A 402 20.07 6.13 13.74
C LYS A 402 21.01 5.53 14.78
N ASN A 403 21.06 4.20 14.82
CA ASN A 403 21.94 3.44 15.73
C ASN A 403 21.72 3.78 17.23
N GLY A 404 20.47 3.92 17.65
CA GLY A 404 20.10 4.12 19.06
C GLY A 404 20.01 5.60 19.49
N THR A 405 20.31 6.57 18.61
CA THR A 405 20.38 7.99 19.00
C THR A 405 19.04 8.71 18.98
N ILE A 406 18.02 8.15 18.32
CA ILE A 406 16.69 8.74 18.24
C ILE A 406 15.66 7.77 18.77
N PRO A 407 14.95 8.09 19.86
CA PRO A 407 13.84 7.27 20.35
C PRO A 407 12.67 7.33 19.38
N ARG A 408 11.92 6.21 19.27
CA ARG A 408 10.70 6.13 18.44
C ARG A 408 9.44 5.88 19.27
N ILE A 409 9.59 5.65 20.57
CA ILE A 409 8.54 5.82 21.57
C ILE A 409 8.80 7.20 22.19
N VAL A 410 7.89 8.16 21.96
CA VAL A 410 8.06 9.58 22.26
C VAL A 410 6.93 10.12 23.12
N PRO A 411 7.11 11.24 23.83
CA PRO A 411 6.04 11.84 24.62
C PRO A 411 4.79 12.21 23.82
N MET A 412 4.97 12.83 22.66
CA MET A 412 3.90 13.25 21.76
C MET A 412 4.40 13.27 20.33
N VAL A 413 3.66 12.66 19.40
CA VAL A 413 3.97 12.74 17.98
C VAL A 413 3.55 14.10 17.42
N PRO A 414 4.37 14.72 16.54
CA PRO A 414 4.06 16.04 15.99
C PRO A 414 3.11 15.97 14.78
N HIS A 415 2.91 14.77 14.23
CA HIS A 415 2.01 14.45 13.14
C HIS A 415 1.30 13.15 13.46
N VAL A 416 -0.01 13.09 13.21
CA VAL A 416 -0.84 11.93 13.56
C VAL A 416 -1.42 11.34 12.28
N ASP A 417 -0.97 10.14 11.92
CA ASP A 417 -1.56 9.33 10.84
C ASP A 417 -2.61 8.34 11.38
N HIS A 418 -2.34 7.73 12.56
CA HIS A 418 -3.28 6.84 13.24
C HIS A 418 -3.52 7.35 14.67
N THR A 419 -4.79 7.38 15.06
CA THR A 419 -5.17 7.80 16.40
C THR A 419 -5.03 6.66 17.41
N GLU A 420 -5.01 7.00 18.70
CA GLU A 420 -4.99 6.03 19.79
C GLU A 420 -6.20 5.07 19.77
N HIS A 421 -7.27 5.44 19.08
CA HIS A 421 -8.48 4.61 18.95
C HIS A 421 -8.30 3.45 17.98
N ASP A 422 -7.38 3.59 17.03
CA ASP A 422 -7.18 2.66 15.94
C ASP A 422 -6.08 1.61 16.25
N VAL A 423 -5.27 1.83 17.31
CA VAL A 423 -4.09 1.02 17.64
C VAL A 423 -4.38 0.09 18.82
N ASN A 424 -4.32 -1.21 18.57
CA ASN A 424 -4.50 -2.23 19.59
C ASN A 424 -3.19 -2.65 20.26
N VAL A 425 -2.12 -2.85 19.47
CA VAL A 425 -0.86 -3.41 19.95
C VAL A 425 0.30 -2.66 19.33
N VAL A 426 1.33 -2.40 20.13
CA VAL A 426 2.62 -1.89 19.65
C VAL A 426 3.69 -2.93 19.93
N VAL A 427 4.53 -3.23 18.92
CA VAL A 427 5.62 -4.21 19.00
C VAL A 427 6.94 -3.55 18.64
N THR A 428 7.91 -3.69 19.52
CA THR A 428 9.31 -3.32 19.25
C THR A 428 10.23 -4.53 19.53
N GLU A 429 11.53 -4.40 19.27
CA GLU A 429 12.50 -5.41 19.67
C GLU A 429 12.67 -5.52 21.19
N GLN A 430 12.10 -4.59 21.95
CA GLN A 430 12.10 -4.62 23.43
C GLN A 430 10.97 -5.48 23.99
N GLY A 431 9.85 -5.64 23.24
CA GLY A 431 8.68 -6.41 23.64
C GLY A 431 7.39 -5.94 23.00
N VAL A 432 6.26 -6.26 23.65
CA VAL A 432 4.91 -6.02 23.18
C VAL A 432 4.11 -5.24 24.21
N ALA A 433 3.52 -4.16 23.80
CA ALA A 433 2.51 -3.40 24.57
C ALA A 433 1.12 -3.66 23.99
N ASP A 434 0.33 -4.47 24.67
CA ASP A 434 -1.11 -4.63 24.40
C ASP A 434 -1.86 -3.48 25.06
N LEU A 435 -2.45 -2.62 24.22
CA LEU A 435 -3.12 -1.39 24.65
C LEU A 435 -4.64 -1.54 24.76
N ARG A 436 -5.17 -2.73 24.46
CA ARG A 436 -6.62 -3.00 24.51
C ARG A 436 -7.13 -2.90 25.94
N GLY A 437 -8.27 -2.25 26.14
CA GLY A 437 -8.89 -2.06 27.45
C GLY A 437 -8.14 -1.11 28.40
N CYS A 438 -7.06 -0.46 27.94
CA CYS A 438 -6.24 0.43 28.77
C CYS A 438 -6.73 1.88 28.69
N SER A 439 -6.75 2.54 29.85
CA SER A 439 -6.85 3.99 29.96
C SER A 439 -5.56 4.64 29.40
N PRO A 440 -5.59 5.95 29.04
CA PRO A 440 -4.38 6.62 28.55
C PRO A 440 -3.16 6.47 29.47
N ARG A 441 -3.34 6.57 30.76
CA ARG A 441 -2.23 6.40 31.74
C ARG A 441 -1.68 4.97 31.76
N GLU A 442 -2.53 3.96 31.63
CA GLU A 442 -2.09 2.56 31.53
C GLU A 442 -1.39 2.28 30.21
N ARG A 443 -1.86 2.90 29.09
CA ARG A 443 -1.16 2.83 27.80
C ARG A 443 0.26 3.38 27.91
N ALA A 444 0.42 4.56 28.51
CA ALA A 444 1.72 5.18 28.69
C ALA A 444 2.68 4.28 29.49
N ALA A 445 2.23 3.72 30.61
CA ALA A 445 3.04 2.80 31.38
C ALA A 445 3.45 1.57 30.58
N ARG A 446 2.50 0.92 29.87
CA ARG A 446 2.80 -0.26 29.03
C ARG A 446 3.79 0.03 27.91
N LEU A 447 3.67 1.16 27.22
CA LEU A 447 4.56 1.56 26.15
C LEU A 447 5.98 1.82 26.67
N VAL A 448 6.12 2.49 27.80
CA VAL A 448 7.43 2.72 28.42
C VAL A 448 8.05 1.40 28.89
N ASP A 449 7.29 0.56 29.59
CA ASP A 449 7.82 -0.67 30.19
C ASP A 449 8.19 -1.73 29.14
N HIS A 450 7.40 -1.86 28.06
CA HIS A 450 7.53 -2.97 27.12
C HIS A 450 8.10 -2.59 25.77
N CYS A 451 7.94 -1.33 25.30
CA CYS A 451 8.30 -0.94 23.93
C CYS A 451 9.43 0.09 23.87
N ALA A 452 9.60 0.94 24.90
CA ALA A 452 10.67 1.93 24.89
C ALA A 452 12.04 1.30 25.06
N HIS A 453 13.05 1.85 24.33
CA HIS A 453 14.44 1.45 24.54
C HIS A 453 14.90 1.75 25.98
N PRO A 454 15.64 0.85 26.63
CA PRO A 454 16.06 1.00 28.02
C PRO A 454 16.70 2.35 28.35
N ASP A 455 17.52 2.88 27.45
CA ASP A 455 18.24 4.15 27.64
C ASP A 455 17.32 5.36 27.76
N TYR A 456 16.08 5.28 27.26
CA TYR A 456 15.11 6.37 27.26
C TYR A 456 13.99 6.21 28.30
N ARG A 457 13.86 5.04 28.95
CA ARG A 457 12.78 4.77 29.91
C ARG A 457 12.77 5.74 31.10
N ALA A 458 13.96 6.06 31.63
CA ALA A 458 14.07 6.98 32.77
C ALA A 458 13.54 8.38 32.41
N ASP A 459 13.91 8.88 31.22
CA ASP A 459 13.48 10.19 30.76
C ASP A 459 11.99 10.24 30.42
N LEU A 460 11.45 9.17 29.82
CA LEU A 460 9.99 9.04 29.56
C LEU A 460 9.19 8.99 30.86
N ASN A 461 9.66 8.26 31.87
CA ASN A 461 9.03 8.24 33.19
C ASN A 461 9.07 9.62 33.87
N ALA A 462 10.23 10.32 33.81
CA ALA A 462 10.33 11.69 34.34
C ALA A 462 9.41 12.67 33.61
N TYR A 463 9.18 12.48 32.30
CA TYR A 463 8.18 13.24 31.55
C TYR A 463 6.76 12.95 32.06
N LEU A 464 6.42 11.68 32.22
CA LEU A 464 5.09 11.26 32.74
C LEU A 464 4.83 11.80 34.16
N ASP A 465 5.84 11.81 35.02
CA ASP A 465 5.75 12.36 36.38
C ASP A 465 5.39 13.86 36.36
N ARG A 466 6.10 14.65 35.51
CA ARG A 466 5.79 16.08 35.33
C ARG A 466 4.40 16.27 34.70
N ALA A 467 4.06 15.52 33.68
CA ALA A 467 2.74 15.58 33.03
C ALA A 467 1.60 15.26 34.02
N ALA A 468 1.84 14.36 34.99
CA ALA A 468 0.88 13.96 36.02
C ALA A 468 0.59 15.04 37.06
N GLU A 469 1.46 16.05 37.24
CA GLU A 469 1.22 17.22 38.09
C GLU A 469 0.07 18.08 37.56
N GLY A 470 -0.19 18.02 36.24
CA GLY A 470 -1.33 18.65 35.60
C GLY A 470 -2.62 17.85 35.76
N SER A 471 -3.74 18.46 35.36
CA SER A 471 -5.05 17.82 35.29
C SER A 471 -5.34 17.35 33.86
N GLY A 472 -6.07 16.25 33.70
CA GLY A 472 -6.53 15.78 32.40
C GLY A 472 -6.56 14.27 32.27
N ASN A 473 -7.36 13.77 31.32
CA ASN A 473 -7.44 12.35 31.00
C ASN A 473 -6.20 11.86 30.27
N VAL A 474 -5.65 12.72 29.39
CA VAL A 474 -4.41 12.49 28.64
C VAL A 474 -3.41 13.58 29.07
N PRO A 475 -2.65 13.37 30.18
CA PRO A 475 -1.80 14.41 30.72
C PRO A 475 -0.52 14.58 29.88
N HIS A 476 -0.22 15.82 29.51
CA HIS A 476 1.00 16.23 28.82
C HIS A 476 1.68 17.41 29.51
N ASP A 477 2.98 17.39 29.52
CA ASP A 477 3.82 18.58 29.72
C ASP A 477 4.08 19.21 28.33
N LEU A 478 3.16 20.08 27.89
CA LEU A 478 3.19 20.64 26.54
C LEU A 478 4.41 21.54 26.27
N ASP A 479 5.06 22.05 27.34
CA ASP A 479 6.26 22.86 27.18
C ASP A 479 7.46 22.04 26.69
N THR A 480 7.50 20.73 27.01
CA THR A 480 8.61 19.83 26.67
C THR A 480 8.23 18.65 25.77
N ALA A 481 6.95 18.53 25.39
CA ALA A 481 6.44 17.37 24.65
C ALA A 481 7.18 17.10 23.31
N PHE A 482 7.66 18.14 22.64
CA PHE A 482 8.35 18.06 21.35
C PHE A 482 9.87 18.26 21.40
N ASP A 483 10.48 18.35 22.59
CA ASP A 483 11.93 18.54 22.71
C ASP A 483 12.71 17.30 22.20
N TRP A 484 12.09 16.15 22.25
CA TRP A 484 12.61 14.84 21.76
C TRP A 484 12.93 14.80 20.28
N GLN A 485 12.42 15.75 19.50
CA GLN A 485 12.55 15.82 18.04
C GLN A 485 13.63 16.80 17.59
N ARG A 486 14.26 17.51 18.53
CA ARG A 486 15.27 18.54 18.26
C ARG A 486 16.71 18.00 18.31
N GLY A 487 16.87 16.68 18.43
CA GLY A 487 18.16 15.99 18.49
C GLY A 487 18.81 15.70 17.14
#